data_d7f53315fa688c556eb41c9bd605ba8c
#
_entry.id   d7f53315fa688c556eb41c9bd605ba8c
#
_cell.length_a   1.000
_cell.length_b   1.000
_cell.length_c   1.000
_cell.angle_alpha   90.00
_cell.angle_beta   90.00
_cell.angle_gamma   90.00
#
_symmetry.space_group_name_H-M   'P 1'
#
loop_
_entity.id
_entity.type
_entity.pdbx_description
1 polymer ?
#
loop_
_entity_poly.entity_id
_entity_poly.type
_entity_poly.pdbx_seq_one_letter_code
_entity_poly.pdbx_strand_id
1 'polypeptide(L)'
;LVLAAQAAATPIISSMGAGNKLDATAFRVADITQTSVCPLARVMRRELKKRGVRHLKVVYSKEKPIDTSARSTGEDKGMRRSLPGSISFVPPVAGLLIAGEVIREIAGVE
;
A
#
# COMPACT_ATOMS: atom_id res chain seq x y z
N LEU A 1 -14.30 -0.56 3.35
CA LEU A 1 -13.75 -1.16 4.58
C LEU A 1 -13.27 -0.10 5.58
N VAL A 2 -12.53 0.90 5.13
CA VAL A 2 -12.00 1.93 6.03
C VAL A 2 -13.15 2.72 6.68
N LEU A 3 -14.12 3.14 5.90
CA LEU A 3 -15.27 3.88 6.41
C LEU A 3 -16.08 3.04 7.40
N ALA A 4 -16.27 1.76 7.09
CA ALA A 4 -16.99 0.86 8.00
C ALA A 4 -16.24 0.64 9.30
N ALA A 5 -14.91 0.49 9.24
CA ALA A 5 -14.09 0.33 10.42
C ALA A 5 -14.14 1.57 11.30
N GLN A 6 -14.11 2.75 10.72
CA GLN A 6 -14.20 4.00 11.49
C GLN A 6 -15.57 4.16 12.15
N ALA A 7 -16.63 3.85 11.42
CA ALA A 7 -17.98 3.92 11.98
C ALA A 7 -18.16 2.96 13.15
N ALA A 8 -17.50 1.81 13.12
CA ALA A 8 -17.56 0.80 14.17
C ALA A 8 -16.47 1.00 15.25
N ALA A 9 -15.64 2.03 15.14
CA ALA A 9 -14.51 2.28 16.03
C ALA A 9 -13.57 1.06 16.10
N THR A 10 -13.42 0.36 14.98
CA THR A 10 -12.55 -0.81 14.88
C THR A 10 -11.18 -0.40 14.32
N PRO A 11 -10.07 -0.77 14.98
CA PRO A 11 -8.75 -0.51 14.43
C PRO A 11 -8.58 -1.19 13.09
N ILE A 12 -7.86 -0.52 12.17
CA ILE A 12 -7.62 -1.04 10.83
C ILE A 12 -6.22 -0.63 10.37
N ILE A 13 -5.55 -1.52 9.65
CA ILE A 13 -4.31 -1.23 8.96
C ILE A 13 -4.45 -1.71 7.53
N SER A 14 -3.90 -0.96 6.59
CA SER A 14 -4.04 -1.26 5.17
C SER A 14 -2.68 -1.34 4.50
N SER A 15 -2.53 -2.27 3.57
CA SER A 15 -1.35 -2.30 2.71
C SER A 15 -1.63 -1.50 1.45
N MET A 16 -0.71 -0.63 1.11
CA MET A 16 -0.75 0.04 -0.19
C MET A 16 -0.15 -0.88 -1.25
N GLY A 17 0.09 -0.36 -2.45
CA GLY A 17 0.53 -1.18 -3.56
C GLY A 17 1.88 -1.85 -3.32
N ALA A 18 1.97 -3.14 -3.64
CA ALA A 18 3.20 -3.91 -3.58
C ALA A 18 3.63 -4.41 -4.97
N GLY A 19 2.89 -4.06 -6.00
CA GLY A 19 3.23 -4.42 -7.37
C GLY A 19 4.33 -3.53 -7.93
N ASN A 20 5.05 -4.05 -8.92
CA ASN A 20 6.14 -3.35 -9.59
C ASN A 20 7.24 -2.91 -8.64
N LYS A 21 7.50 -3.68 -7.59
CA LYS A 21 8.53 -3.41 -6.58
C LYS A 21 9.48 -4.60 -6.50
N LEU A 22 10.75 -4.32 -6.23
CA LEU A 22 11.77 -5.34 -6.07
C LEU A 22 12.43 -5.31 -4.70
N ASP A 23 12.31 -4.21 -3.96
CA ASP A 23 13.00 -4.04 -2.68
C ASP A 23 12.02 -4.23 -1.52
N ALA A 24 12.08 -5.41 -0.91
CA ALA A 24 11.26 -5.73 0.24
C ALA A 24 11.62 -4.89 1.48
N THR A 25 12.82 -4.33 1.52
CA THR A 25 13.27 -3.53 2.66
C THR A 25 12.79 -2.08 2.62
N ALA A 26 12.17 -1.67 1.51
CA ALA A 26 11.69 -0.29 1.34
C ALA A 26 10.32 -0.05 1.98
N PHE A 27 9.69 -1.07 2.56
CA PHE A 27 8.40 -0.91 3.21
C PHE A 27 8.51 -0.15 4.52
N ARG A 28 7.50 0.66 4.79
CA ARG A 28 7.38 1.43 6.03
C ARG A 28 5.94 1.39 6.53
N VAL A 29 5.79 1.45 7.83
CA VAL A 29 4.50 1.62 8.49
C VAL A 29 4.36 3.10 8.85
N ALA A 30 3.27 3.73 8.41
CA ALA A 30 3.07 5.16 8.64
C ALA A 30 1.59 5.51 8.53
N ASP A 31 1.23 6.74 8.88
CA ASP A 31 -0.08 7.26 8.56
C ASP A 31 -0.15 7.55 7.06
N ILE A 32 -1.33 7.42 6.47
CA ILE A 32 -1.51 7.65 5.03
C ILE A 32 -1.08 9.05 4.60
N THR A 33 -1.18 10.03 5.48
CA THR A 33 -0.75 11.40 5.19
C THR A 33 0.76 11.53 5.03
N GLN A 34 1.52 10.55 5.51
CA GLN A 34 2.98 10.56 5.48
C GLN A 34 3.54 9.71 4.35
N THR A 35 2.68 9.16 3.50
CA THR A 35 3.12 8.29 2.41
C THR A 35 3.66 9.10 1.24
N SER A 36 4.54 8.48 0.47
CA SER A 36 5.15 9.07 -0.71
C SER A 36 5.41 8.00 -1.77
N VAL A 37 5.63 8.40 -3.01
CA VAL A 37 5.99 7.58 -4.18
C VAL A 37 5.05 6.42 -4.49
N CYS A 38 3.97 6.21 -3.76
CA CYS A 38 3.04 5.11 -4.01
C CYS A 38 1.80 5.66 -4.70
N PRO A 39 1.53 5.24 -5.97
CA PRO A 39 0.35 5.73 -6.68
C PRO A 39 -0.96 5.37 -5.99
N LEU A 40 -1.06 4.16 -5.43
CA LEU A 40 -2.27 3.74 -4.72
C LEU A 40 -2.48 4.58 -3.47
N ALA A 41 -1.43 4.85 -2.70
CA ALA A 41 -1.55 5.68 -1.51
C ALA A 41 -2.03 7.10 -1.85
N ARG A 42 -1.56 7.64 -2.97
CA ARG A 42 -2.00 8.95 -3.42
C ARG A 42 -3.49 8.99 -3.73
N VAL A 43 -3.99 7.97 -4.43
CA VAL A 43 -5.42 7.86 -4.73
C VAL A 43 -6.21 7.69 -3.45
N MET A 44 -5.75 6.83 -2.55
CA MET A 44 -6.41 6.59 -1.27
C MET A 44 -6.47 7.86 -0.41
N ARG A 45 -5.36 8.62 -0.33
CA ARG A 45 -5.37 9.89 0.41
C ARG A 45 -6.46 10.83 -0.10
N ARG A 46 -6.55 10.97 -1.42
CA ARG A 46 -7.52 11.85 -2.03
C ARG A 46 -8.95 11.39 -1.77
N GLU A 47 -9.22 10.10 -1.96
CA GLU A 47 -10.57 9.57 -1.80
C GLU A 47 -11.02 9.56 -0.34
N LEU A 48 -10.13 9.23 0.58
CA LEU A 48 -10.46 9.25 1.99
C LEU A 48 -10.70 10.67 2.50
N LYS A 49 -9.91 11.62 2.02
CA LYS A 49 -10.10 13.03 2.38
C LYS A 49 -11.48 13.53 1.96
N LYS A 50 -11.95 13.16 0.76
CA LYS A 50 -13.28 13.52 0.28
C LYS A 50 -14.39 12.95 1.19
N ARG A 51 -14.12 11.84 1.86
CA ARG A 51 -15.07 11.16 2.73
C ARG A 51 -14.88 11.49 4.21
N GLY A 52 -14.05 12.48 4.52
CA GLY A 52 -13.83 12.91 5.89
C GLY A 52 -12.88 12.05 6.70
N VAL A 53 -12.17 11.13 6.07
CA VAL A 53 -11.19 10.29 6.75
C VAL A 53 -9.83 10.96 6.64
N ARG A 54 -9.24 11.33 7.79
CA ARG A 54 -7.96 12.05 7.81
C ARG A 54 -6.76 11.16 8.06
N HIS A 55 -6.96 10.06 8.77
CA HIS A 55 -5.87 9.20 9.20
C HIS A 55 -6.18 7.76 8.91
N LEU A 56 -5.16 7.02 8.52
CA LEU A 56 -5.22 5.58 8.32
C LEU A 56 -3.80 5.04 8.44
N LYS A 57 -3.59 4.04 9.30
CA LYS A 57 -2.30 3.37 9.37
C LYS A 57 -2.13 2.49 8.15
N VAL A 58 -1.01 2.63 7.47
CA VAL A 58 -0.73 1.88 6.24
C VAL A 58 0.69 1.33 6.25
N VAL A 59 0.87 0.26 5.49
CA VAL A 59 2.19 -0.22 5.06
C VAL A 59 2.35 0.20 3.61
N TYR A 60 3.41 0.91 3.31
CA TYR A 60 3.68 1.36 1.95
C TYR A 60 5.17 1.23 1.64
N SER A 61 5.51 1.16 0.36
CA SER A 61 6.90 1.08 -0.08
C SER A 61 7.38 2.46 -0.52
N LYS A 62 8.57 2.82 -0.07
CA LYS A 62 9.27 4.02 -0.54
C LYS A 62 9.93 3.80 -1.90
N GLU A 63 9.97 2.57 -2.38
CA GLU A 63 10.55 2.27 -3.67
C GLU A 63 9.71 2.86 -4.79
N LYS A 64 10.37 3.50 -5.75
CA LYS A 64 9.69 3.98 -6.95
C LYS A 64 9.21 2.76 -7.76
N PRO A 65 7.93 2.72 -8.17
CA PRO A 65 7.44 1.58 -8.95
C PRO A 65 8.22 1.40 -10.24
N ILE A 66 8.47 0.14 -10.60
CA ILE A 66 9.10 -0.19 -11.85
C ILE A 66 8.09 0.03 -12.97
N ASP A 67 8.51 0.72 -14.02
CA ASP A 67 7.69 0.90 -15.20
C ASP A 67 7.79 -0.34 -16.07
N THR A 68 6.71 -1.11 -16.14
CA THR A 68 6.64 -2.32 -16.96
C THR A 68 5.98 -2.07 -18.32
N SER A 69 5.56 -0.86 -18.62
CA SER A 69 4.89 -0.57 -19.87
C SER A 69 5.79 -0.85 -21.09
N ALA A 70 7.09 -0.64 -20.98
CA ALA A 70 8.03 -0.89 -22.05
C ALA A 70 8.21 -2.39 -22.36
N ARG A 71 7.74 -3.28 -21.48
CA ARG A 71 7.81 -4.72 -21.68
C ARG A 71 6.53 -5.29 -22.25
N SER A 72 5.54 -4.45 -22.51
CA SER A 72 4.29 -4.89 -23.10
C SER A 72 4.53 -5.37 -24.51
N THR A 73 3.85 -6.48 -24.88
CA THR A 73 3.86 -6.96 -26.25
C THR A 73 2.98 -6.07 -27.12
N GLY A 74 3.00 -6.32 -28.43
CA GLY A 74 2.18 -5.55 -29.34
C GLY A 74 0.69 -5.61 -29.02
N GLU A 75 0.22 -6.71 -28.47
CA GLU A 75 -1.18 -6.88 -28.10
C GLU A 75 -1.59 -5.98 -26.94
N ASP A 76 -0.62 -5.61 -26.12
CA ASP A 76 -0.87 -4.80 -24.93
C ASP A 76 -0.77 -3.31 -25.18
N LYS A 77 -0.53 -2.90 -26.42
CA LYS A 77 -0.34 -1.48 -26.72
C LYS A 77 -1.58 -0.63 -26.44
N GLY A 78 -2.74 -1.25 -26.44
CA GLY A 78 -3.97 -0.56 -26.07
C GLY A 78 -4.05 -0.23 -24.58
N MET A 79 -3.30 -0.91 -23.77
CA MET A 79 -3.23 -0.67 -22.33
C MET A 79 -2.32 0.52 -22.07
N ARG A 80 -2.87 1.58 -21.56
CA ARG A 80 -2.12 2.83 -21.34
C ARG A 80 -1.42 2.89 -19.99
N ARG A 81 -1.61 1.91 -19.16
CA ARG A 81 -1.07 1.86 -17.81
C ARG A 81 0.11 0.92 -17.78
N SER A 82 1.00 1.12 -16.80
CA SER A 82 2.00 0.12 -16.48
C SER A 82 1.32 -1.20 -16.16
N LEU A 83 1.84 -2.29 -16.69
CA LEU A 83 1.32 -3.60 -16.36
C LEU A 83 1.68 -3.92 -14.90
N PRO A 84 0.70 -4.29 -14.07
CA PRO A 84 1.03 -4.68 -12.71
C PRO A 84 1.81 -5.99 -12.71
N GLY A 85 2.83 -6.04 -11.88
CA GLY A 85 3.61 -7.24 -11.67
C GLY A 85 3.97 -7.37 -10.21
N SER A 86 4.32 -8.57 -9.78
CA SER A 86 4.81 -8.78 -8.44
C SER A 86 5.89 -9.85 -8.45
N ILE A 87 6.72 -9.83 -7.43
CA ILE A 87 7.76 -10.83 -7.24
C ILE A 87 7.52 -11.50 -5.89
N SER A 88 7.84 -12.79 -5.80
CA SER A 88 7.38 -13.66 -4.71
C SER A 88 7.77 -13.19 -3.31
N PHE A 89 8.83 -12.39 -3.16
CA PHE A 89 9.30 -12.00 -1.83
C PHE A 89 8.85 -10.61 -1.38
N VAL A 90 8.27 -9.77 -2.27
CA VAL A 90 7.91 -8.40 -1.88
C VAL A 90 6.54 -8.33 -1.19
N PRO A 91 5.45 -8.82 -1.79
CA PRO A 91 4.16 -8.77 -1.09
C PRO A 91 4.13 -9.53 0.24
N PRO A 92 4.79 -10.71 0.37
CA PRO A 92 4.80 -11.40 1.66
C PRO A 92 5.46 -10.59 2.77
N VAL A 93 6.49 -9.80 2.47
CA VAL A 93 7.12 -8.94 3.49
C VAL A 93 6.14 -7.87 3.95
N ALA A 94 5.36 -7.28 3.05
CA ALA A 94 4.33 -6.32 3.46
C ALA A 94 3.33 -6.97 4.42
N GLY A 95 2.91 -8.21 4.14
CA GLY A 95 2.00 -8.94 5.02
C GLY A 95 2.61 -9.25 6.39
N LEU A 96 3.88 -9.61 6.43
CA LEU A 96 4.57 -9.86 7.69
C LEU A 96 4.71 -8.59 8.52
N LEU A 97 4.96 -7.44 7.89
CA LEU A 97 5.03 -6.17 8.60
C LEU A 97 3.67 -5.80 9.20
N ILE A 98 2.59 -6.02 8.48
CA ILE A 98 1.25 -5.80 8.99
C ILE A 98 0.98 -6.68 10.20
N ALA A 99 1.29 -7.97 10.08
CA ALA A 99 1.10 -8.92 11.18
C ALA A 99 1.90 -8.50 12.42
N GLY A 100 3.15 -8.12 12.24
CA GLY A 100 3.98 -7.66 13.34
C GLY A 100 3.43 -6.42 14.03
N GLU A 101 2.94 -5.46 13.25
CA GLU A 101 2.36 -4.24 13.78
C GLU A 101 1.10 -4.53 14.61
N VAL A 102 0.21 -5.37 14.08
CA VAL A 102 -1.03 -5.74 14.78
C VAL A 102 -0.72 -6.48 16.05
N ILE A 103 0.19 -7.44 16.01
CA ILE A 103 0.57 -8.21 17.19
C ILE A 103 1.15 -7.28 18.27
N ARG A 104 2.04 -6.37 17.91
CA ARG A 104 2.60 -5.43 18.86
C ARG A 104 1.55 -4.53 19.50
N GLU A 105 0.59 -4.05 18.71
CA GLU A 105 -0.51 -3.22 19.23
C GLU A 105 -1.36 -4.00 20.23
N ILE A 106 -1.74 -5.23 19.89
CA ILE A 106 -2.59 -6.06 20.75
C ILE A 106 -1.84 -6.41 22.04
N ALA A 107 -0.56 -6.70 21.94
CA ALA A 107 0.26 -7.08 23.11
C ALA A 107 0.72 -5.88 23.93
N GLY A 108 0.54 -4.66 23.42
CA GLY A 108 1.01 -3.45 24.11
C GLY A 108 2.52 -3.30 24.08
N VAL A 109 3.18 -3.87 23.08
CA VAL A 109 4.64 -3.79 22.91
C VAL A 109 4.95 -2.82 21.78
N GLU A 110 5.94 -1.97 21.98
CA GLU A 110 6.37 -1.02 20.95
C GLU A 110 7.53 -1.53 20.08
#